data_c192a839efb25c72b1242def7c5c5620
#
_entry.id   c192a839efb25c72b1242def7c5c5620
#
_cell.length_a   1.000
_cell.length_b   1.000
_cell.length_c   1.000
_cell.angle_alpha   90.00
_cell.angle_beta   90.00
_cell.angle_gamma   90.00
#
_symmetry.space_group_name_H-M   'P 1'
#
loop_
_entity.id
_entity.type
_entity.pdbx_description
1 polymer ?
#
loop_
_entity_poly.entity_id
_entity_poly.type
_entity_poly.pdbx_seq_one_letter_code
_entity_poly.pdbx_strand_id
1 'polypeptide(L)' 'MSTEAIIAIAAALTIAISTIFPALAQGKTSKAAMESIARQPDSAKDVRSTLIIALALMVALTIYGLLIAFMLISKI' A
#
# COMPACT_ATOMS: atom_id res chain seq x y z
N MET A 1 -8.90 28.46 9.06
CA MET A 1 -9.38 27.07 9.15
C MET A 1 -9.56 26.68 10.61
N SER A 2 -10.60 25.94 10.91
CA SER A 2 -10.83 25.45 12.26
C SER A 2 -9.81 24.35 12.60
N THR A 3 -9.64 24.08 13.90
CA THR A 3 -8.79 22.98 14.36
C THR A 3 -9.26 21.65 13.77
N GLU A 4 -10.57 21.44 13.70
CA GLU A 4 -11.15 20.23 13.12
C GLU A 4 -10.80 20.07 11.65
N ALA A 5 -10.84 21.16 10.87
CA ALA A 5 -10.46 21.13 9.47
C ALA A 5 -8.97 20.80 9.30
N ILE A 6 -8.11 21.33 10.16
CA ILE A 6 -6.67 21.02 10.13
C ILE A 6 -6.42 19.56 10.43
N ILE A 7 -7.10 19.00 11.42
CA ILE A 7 -6.99 17.57 11.77
C ILE A 7 -7.47 16.69 10.61
N ALA A 8 -8.57 17.07 9.97
CA ALA A 8 -9.09 16.32 8.82
C ALA A 8 -8.10 16.31 7.66
N ILE A 9 -7.46 17.45 7.38
CA ILE A 9 -6.44 17.54 6.35
C ILE A 9 -5.21 16.70 6.72
N ALA A 10 -4.79 16.73 7.97
CA ALA A 10 -3.66 15.93 8.44
C ALA A 10 -3.93 14.44 8.29
N ALA A 11 -5.15 13.99 8.62
CA ALA A 11 -5.54 12.60 8.43
C ALA A 11 -5.55 12.20 6.95
N ALA A 12 -6.08 13.06 6.09
CA ALA A 12 -6.11 12.83 4.66
C ALA A 12 -4.69 12.72 4.08
N LEU A 13 -3.79 13.60 4.50
CA LEU A 13 -2.40 13.56 4.06
C LEU A 13 -1.68 12.32 4.57
N THR A 14 -1.96 11.89 5.80
CA THR A 14 -1.35 10.70 6.37
C THR A 14 -1.67 9.48 5.52
N ILE A 15 -2.94 9.25 5.21
CA ILE A 15 -3.32 8.07 4.43
C ILE A 15 -2.87 8.20 2.97
N ALA A 16 -2.95 9.38 2.39
CA ALA A 16 -2.53 9.60 1.01
C ALA A 16 -1.04 9.32 0.83
N ILE A 17 -0.19 9.90 1.69
CA ILE A 17 1.26 9.73 1.58
C ILE A 17 1.66 8.30 1.92
N SER A 18 1.05 7.70 2.95
CA SER A 18 1.40 6.35 3.36
C SER A 18 1.03 5.28 2.33
N THR A 19 0.14 5.58 1.39
CA THR A 19 -0.26 4.64 0.34
C THR A 19 0.45 4.83 -0.99
N ILE A 20 1.06 6.01 -1.23
CA ILE A 20 1.72 6.31 -2.51
C ILE A 20 2.87 5.33 -2.79
N PHE A 21 3.82 5.22 -1.87
CA PHE A 21 5.02 4.40 -2.08
C PHE A 21 4.72 2.90 -2.14
N PRO A 22 3.90 2.34 -1.24
CA PRO A 22 3.49 0.94 -1.37
C PRO A 22 2.74 0.66 -2.67
N ALA A 23 1.88 1.58 -3.12
CA ALA A 23 1.17 1.40 -4.38
C ALA A 23 2.12 1.35 -5.57
N LEU A 24 3.12 2.25 -5.61
CA LEU A 24 4.14 2.24 -6.66
C LEU A 24 4.98 0.96 -6.60
N ALA A 25 5.34 0.52 -5.39
CA ALA A 25 6.09 -0.71 -5.20
C ALA A 25 5.30 -1.93 -5.67
N GLN A 26 4.00 -1.99 -5.36
CA GLN A 26 3.12 -3.06 -5.83
C GLN A 26 3.06 -3.09 -7.35
N GLY A 27 2.94 -1.92 -7.98
CA GLY A 27 2.93 -1.82 -9.44
C GLY A 27 4.20 -2.37 -10.07
N LYS A 28 5.36 -1.97 -9.55
CA LYS A 28 6.66 -2.44 -10.04
C LYS A 28 6.84 -3.93 -9.81
N THR A 29 6.48 -4.43 -8.63
CA THR A 29 6.60 -5.84 -8.27
C THR A 29 5.70 -6.69 -9.15
N SER A 30 4.46 -6.26 -9.38
CA SER A 30 3.52 -6.98 -10.22
C SER A 30 4.00 -7.04 -11.67
N LYS A 31 4.52 -5.93 -12.19
CA LYS A 31 5.08 -5.89 -13.54
C LYS A 31 6.26 -6.86 -13.67
N ALA A 32 7.19 -6.84 -12.74
CA ALA A 32 8.34 -7.74 -12.74
C ALA A 32 7.90 -9.21 -12.66
N ALA A 33 6.90 -9.51 -11.83
CA ALA A 33 6.37 -10.86 -11.69
C ALA A 33 5.73 -11.35 -12.99
N MET A 34 4.96 -10.49 -13.65
CA MET A 34 4.34 -10.85 -14.94
C MET A 34 5.38 -11.08 -16.02
N GLU A 35 6.41 -10.25 -16.07
CA GLU A 35 7.52 -10.43 -17.02
C GLU A 35 8.28 -11.74 -16.76
N SER A 36 8.49 -12.09 -15.49
CA SER A 36 9.15 -13.34 -15.11
C SER A 36 8.34 -14.55 -15.56
N ILE A 37 7.03 -14.53 -15.37
CA ILE A 37 6.13 -15.59 -15.81
C ILE A 37 6.16 -15.74 -17.34
N ALA A 38 6.18 -14.62 -18.05
CA ALA A 38 6.25 -14.61 -19.50
C ALA A 38 7.54 -15.24 -20.02
N ARG A 39 8.65 -15.03 -19.31
CA ARG A 39 9.95 -15.62 -19.69
C ARG A 39 10.11 -17.06 -19.26
N GLN A 40 9.55 -17.41 -18.12
CA GLN A 40 9.66 -18.75 -17.52
C GLN A 40 8.30 -19.23 -17.05
N PRO A 41 7.45 -19.70 -17.97
CA PRO A 41 6.10 -20.17 -17.60
C PRO A 41 6.09 -21.26 -16.54
N ASP A 42 7.16 -22.07 -16.48
CA ASP A 42 7.26 -23.16 -15.51
C ASP A 42 7.33 -22.66 -14.07
N SER A 43 7.76 -21.41 -13.85
CA SER A 43 7.86 -20.81 -12.52
C SER A 43 6.61 -20.02 -12.12
N ALA A 44 5.56 -20.02 -12.94
CA ALA A 44 4.37 -19.20 -12.72
C ALA A 44 3.74 -19.42 -11.34
N LYS A 45 3.66 -20.67 -10.89
CA LYS A 45 3.08 -21.00 -9.59
C LYS A 45 3.88 -20.38 -8.44
N ASP A 46 5.20 -20.53 -8.46
CA ASP A 46 6.07 -20.02 -7.41
C ASP A 46 6.11 -18.49 -7.40
N VAL A 47 6.18 -17.87 -8.59
CA VAL A 47 6.17 -16.41 -8.72
C VAL A 47 4.83 -15.86 -8.21
N ARG A 48 3.73 -16.49 -8.55
CA ARG A 48 2.40 -16.05 -8.11
C ARG A 48 2.26 -16.12 -6.60
N SER A 49 2.71 -17.22 -5.98
CA SER A 49 2.63 -17.38 -4.51
C SER A 49 3.47 -16.33 -3.80
N THR A 50 4.70 -16.10 -4.26
CA THR A 50 5.59 -15.09 -3.70
C THR A 50 5.01 -13.69 -3.88
N LEU A 51 4.42 -13.41 -5.04
CA LEU A 51 3.80 -12.12 -5.33
C LEU A 51 2.64 -11.83 -4.36
N ILE A 52 1.79 -12.81 -4.12
CA ILE A 52 0.66 -12.65 -3.19
C ILE A 52 1.16 -12.29 -1.80
N ILE A 53 2.19 -12.97 -1.31
CA ILE A 53 2.77 -12.71 0.01
C ILE A 53 3.40 -11.31 0.04
N ALA A 54 4.15 -10.94 -0.98
CA ALA A 54 4.79 -9.63 -1.05
C ALA A 54 3.77 -8.50 -1.08
N LEU A 55 2.70 -8.63 -1.88
CA LEU A 55 1.63 -7.63 -1.95
C LEU A 55 0.88 -7.52 -0.62
N ALA A 56 0.65 -8.64 0.05
CA ALA A 56 -0.01 -8.64 1.36
C ALA A 56 0.82 -7.90 2.41
N LEU A 57 2.14 -8.05 2.41
CA LEU A 57 3.02 -7.33 3.32
C LEU A 57 3.03 -5.84 3.02
N MET A 58 2.98 -5.44 1.76
CA MET A 58 2.89 -4.02 1.38
C MET A 58 1.58 -3.40 1.85
N VAL A 59 0.48 -4.13 1.75
CA VAL A 59 -0.83 -3.68 2.25
C VAL A 59 -0.80 -3.54 3.78
N ALA A 60 -0.13 -4.45 4.47
CA ALA A 60 0.01 -4.37 5.94
C ALA A 60 0.66 -3.05 6.37
N LEU A 61 1.63 -2.54 5.60
CA LEU A 61 2.26 -1.25 5.89
C LEU A 61 1.25 -0.09 5.74
N THR A 62 0.36 -0.15 4.76
CA THR A 62 -0.64 0.90 4.56
C THR A 62 -1.69 0.90 5.67
N ILE A 63 -1.93 -0.23 6.31
CA ILE A 63 -2.85 -0.32 7.45
C ILE A 63 -2.37 0.52 8.62
N TYR A 64 -1.06 0.61 8.85
CA TYR A 64 -0.52 1.48 9.88
C TYR A 64 -0.84 2.96 9.60
N GLY A 65 -0.72 3.39 8.34
CA GLY A 65 -1.12 4.74 7.95
C GLY A 65 -2.60 4.98 8.16
N LEU A 66 -3.43 4.01 7.82
CA LEU A 66 -4.87 4.08 8.07
C LEU A 66 -5.18 4.22 9.55
N LEU A 67 -4.50 3.46 10.41
CA LEU A 67 -4.69 3.53 11.86
C LEU A 67 -4.38 4.93 12.38
N ILE A 68 -3.27 5.53 11.96
CA ILE A 68 -2.89 6.87 12.38
C ILE A 68 -3.90 7.90 11.89
N ALA A 69 -4.35 7.80 10.65
CA ALA A 69 -5.37 8.68 10.11
C ALA A 69 -6.67 8.58 10.91
N PHE A 70 -7.05 7.37 11.28
CA PHE A 70 -8.25 7.13 12.08
C PHE A 70 -8.12 7.75 13.47
N MET A 71 -6.95 7.62 14.10
CA MET A 71 -6.68 8.22 15.40
C MET A 71 -6.75 9.75 15.35
N LEU A 72 -6.26 10.35 14.26
CA LEU A 72 -6.37 11.81 14.09
C LEU A 72 -7.82 12.25 13.95
N ILE A 73 -8.60 11.51 13.15
CA ILE A 73 -10.03 11.82 12.97
C ILE A 73 -10.77 11.70 14.30
N SER A 74 -10.38 10.79 15.17
CA SER A 74 -11.02 10.62 16.46
C SER A 74 -10.80 11.81 17.41
N LYS A 75 -9.88 12.71 17.10
CA LYS A 75 -9.67 13.95 17.86
C LYS A 75 -10.68 15.04 17.52
N ILE A 76 -11.41 14.87 16.46
CA ILE A 76 -12.51 15.76 16.10
C ILE A 76 -13.75 15.40 16.91
#